data_18c5dcfe38dc39b2c0d39a8f23f5eab5
#
_entry.id   18c5dcfe38dc39b2c0d39a8f23f5eab5
#
_cell.length_a   1.000
_cell.length_b   1.000
_cell.length_c   1.000
_cell.angle_alpha   90.00
_cell.angle_beta   90.00
_cell.angle_gamma   90.00
#
_symmetry.space_group_name_H-M   'P 1'
#
loop_
_entity.id
_entity.type
_entity.pdbx_description
1 polymer ?
#
loop_
_entity_poly.entity_id
_entity_poly.type
_entity_poly.pdbx_seq_one_letter_code
_entity_poly.pdbx_strand_id
1 'polypeptide(L)'
;MEFGEKLQTLRKQKSLTQEELAERLYVSRAAVSKWESGRGYPNLDSLKTVANFFSLTIDELLSGDELLTLAEEDRRQAQTQLRDLVFGTLDCGTAVLLFLPFFGQRVHGQITAVSLLSLTGISTYLHILYFVAVFGSVLCGILLLALQACPAVVWIRRKHPVSMLWNAAAVLLFIISSQPYAATVLFFFLAIKAIMLLKRP
;
A
#
# COMPACT_ATOMS: atom_id res chain seq x y z
N MET A 1 27.79 -18.56 12.89
CA MET A 1 28.40 -17.44 12.16
C MET A 1 27.24 -16.73 11.47
N GLU A 2 26.99 -15.50 11.83
CA GLU A 2 25.90 -14.73 11.22
C GLU A 2 26.22 -14.36 9.77
N PHE A 3 25.18 -14.11 8.96
CA PHE A 3 25.30 -13.76 7.55
C PHE A 3 26.32 -12.64 7.29
N GLY A 4 26.29 -11.57 8.09
CA GLY A 4 27.20 -10.44 7.91
C GLY A 4 28.68 -10.80 8.09
N GLU A 5 28.99 -11.59 9.09
CA GLU A 5 30.36 -12.07 9.33
C GLU A 5 30.82 -13.01 8.20
N LYS A 6 29.92 -13.86 7.72
CA LYS A 6 30.17 -14.77 6.62
C LYS A 6 30.42 -14.03 5.32
N LEU A 7 29.58 -13.05 5.00
CA LEU A 7 29.73 -12.19 3.83
C LEU A 7 31.10 -11.45 3.86
N GLN A 8 31.43 -10.87 5.02
CA GLN A 8 32.73 -10.19 5.20
C GLN A 8 33.91 -11.14 4.97
N THR A 9 33.81 -12.37 5.51
CA THR A 9 34.84 -13.41 5.36
C THR A 9 35.02 -13.80 3.89
N LEU A 10 33.91 -14.09 3.18
CA LEU A 10 33.92 -14.44 1.77
C LEU A 10 34.49 -13.33 0.89
N ARG A 11 34.12 -12.06 1.18
CA ARG A 11 34.67 -10.90 0.47
C ARG A 11 36.20 -10.79 0.66
N LYS A 12 36.66 -10.90 1.92
CA LYS A 12 38.10 -10.85 2.24
C LYS A 12 38.89 -11.99 1.60
N GLN A 13 38.32 -13.18 1.51
CA GLN A 13 38.95 -14.32 0.79
C GLN A 13 39.13 -14.04 -0.69
N LYS A 14 38.24 -13.28 -1.32
CA LYS A 14 38.37 -12.82 -2.71
C LYS A 14 39.20 -11.51 -2.82
N SER A 15 39.77 -11.01 -1.73
CA SER A 15 40.56 -9.76 -1.68
C SER A 15 39.82 -8.53 -2.21
N LEU A 16 38.47 -8.50 -2.05
CA LEU A 16 37.65 -7.39 -2.51
C LEU A 16 37.44 -6.36 -1.40
N THR A 17 37.37 -5.08 -1.78
CA THR A 17 36.82 -4.00 -0.94
C THR A 17 35.31 -4.06 -0.91
N GLN A 18 34.66 -3.36 0.04
CA GLN A 18 33.18 -3.25 0.06
C GLN A 18 32.63 -2.57 -1.20
N GLU A 19 33.38 -1.65 -1.80
CA GLU A 19 33.04 -0.95 -3.04
C GLU A 19 33.05 -1.92 -4.24
N GLU A 20 34.15 -2.65 -4.42
CA GLU A 20 34.28 -3.64 -5.49
C GLU A 20 33.24 -4.78 -5.39
N LEU A 21 32.91 -5.23 -4.17
CA LEU A 21 31.84 -6.18 -3.98
C LEU A 21 30.48 -5.60 -4.36
N ALA A 22 30.21 -4.35 -3.97
CA ALA A 22 28.97 -3.65 -4.30
C ALA A 22 28.78 -3.50 -5.82
N GLU A 23 29.81 -3.12 -6.55
CA GLU A 23 29.80 -3.06 -8.02
C GLU A 23 29.48 -4.41 -8.65
N ARG A 24 30.14 -5.49 -8.16
CA ARG A 24 29.92 -6.86 -8.66
C ARG A 24 28.49 -7.38 -8.39
N LEU A 25 27.87 -6.94 -7.30
CA LEU A 25 26.53 -7.34 -6.90
C LEU A 25 25.45 -6.36 -7.41
N TYR A 26 25.82 -5.28 -8.12
CA TYR A 26 24.93 -4.22 -8.60
C TYR A 26 24.11 -3.57 -7.47
N VAL A 27 24.76 -3.33 -6.32
CA VAL A 27 24.18 -2.68 -5.15
C VAL A 27 25.02 -1.50 -4.70
N SER A 28 24.52 -0.69 -3.75
CA SER A 28 25.31 0.39 -3.19
C SER A 28 26.33 -0.14 -2.16
N ARG A 29 27.49 0.54 -2.04
CA ARG A 29 28.46 0.26 -0.98
C ARG A 29 27.83 0.32 0.41
N ALA A 30 26.88 1.27 0.62
CA ALA A 30 26.15 1.40 1.87
C ALA A 30 25.31 0.14 2.20
N ALA A 31 24.76 -0.54 1.19
CA ALA A 31 24.05 -1.81 1.38
C ALA A 31 25.00 -2.90 1.87
N VAL A 32 26.15 -3.08 1.20
CA VAL A 32 27.17 -4.06 1.62
C VAL A 32 27.64 -3.79 3.05
N SER A 33 27.95 -2.54 3.38
CA SER A 33 28.36 -2.13 4.73
C SER A 33 27.29 -2.43 5.79
N LYS A 34 26.00 -2.20 5.45
CA LYS A 34 24.86 -2.50 6.31
C LYS A 34 24.74 -4.00 6.56
N TRP A 35 24.90 -4.81 5.52
CA TRP A 35 24.84 -6.28 5.60
C TRP A 35 25.97 -6.86 6.45
N GLU A 36 27.22 -6.45 6.19
CA GLU A 36 28.39 -6.93 6.93
C GLU A 36 28.38 -6.52 8.42
N SER A 37 27.72 -5.39 8.75
CA SER A 37 27.59 -4.93 10.13
C SER A 37 26.38 -5.49 10.87
N GLY A 38 25.60 -6.41 10.28
CA GLY A 38 24.41 -6.98 10.88
C GLY A 38 23.24 -6.01 11.08
N ARG A 39 23.33 -4.77 10.52
CA ARG A 39 22.28 -3.75 10.64
C ARG A 39 21.14 -3.92 9.66
N GLY A 40 21.13 -5.00 8.89
CA GLY A 40 20.06 -5.40 7.97
C GLY A 40 20.52 -6.50 7.04
N TYR A 41 19.54 -7.13 6.41
CA TYR A 41 19.74 -8.23 5.47
C TYR A 41 19.49 -7.78 4.02
N PRO A 42 20.08 -8.46 3.02
CA PRO A 42 19.69 -8.31 1.62
C PRO A 42 18.28 -8.85 1.42
N ASN A 43 17.56 -8.30 0.45
CA ASN A 43 16.33 -8.91 -0.02
C ASN A 43 16.64 -10.23 -0.75
N LEU A 44 15.60 -11.03 -1.05
CA LEU A 44 15.76 -12.35 -1.65
C LEU A 44 16.54 -12.33 -2.98
N ASP A 45 16.32 -11.30 -3.81
CA ASP A 45 17.02 -11.19 -5.11
C ASP A 45 18.49 -10.84 -4.94
N SER A 46 18.81 -9.93 -4.04
CA SER A 46 20.22 -9.61 -3.67
C SER A 46 20.89 -10.82 -3.04
N LEU A 47 20.18 -11.59 -2.22
CA LEU A 47 20.70 -12.80 -1.60
C LEU A 47 21.06 -13.88 -2.65
N LYS A 48 20.20 -14.09 -3.65
CA LYS A 48 20.50 -14.95 -4.80
C LYS A 48 21.73 -14.48 -5.57
N THR A 49 21.87 -13.17 -5.76
CA THR A 49 23.02 -12.59 -6.43
C THR A 49 24.31 -12.82 -5.64
N VAL A 50 24.29 -12.66 -4.31
CA VAL A 50 25.41 -12.97 -3.41
C VAL A 50 25.76 -14.46 -3.49
N ALA A 51 24.77 -15.36 -3.39
CA ALA A 51 24.95 -16.81 -3.45
C ALA A 51 25.63 -17.22 -4.76
N ASN A 52 25.11 -16.73 -5.88
CA ASN A 52 25.68 -16.98 -7.21
C ASN A 52 27.10 -16.46 -7.35
N PHE A 53 27.39 -15.23 -6.86
CA PHE A 53 28.72 -14.62 -6.95
C PHE A 53 29.78 -15.41 -6.18
N PHE A 54 29.39 -15.97 -5.03
CA PHE A 54 30.31 -16.78 -4.21
C PHE A 54 30.21 -18.29 -4.53
N SER A 55 29.34 -18.69 -5.47
CA SER A 55 29.10 -20.10 -5.83
C SER A 55 28.65 -20.94 -4.62
N LEU A 56 27.78 -20.37 -3.80
CA LEU A 56 27.18 -20.99 -2.63
C LEU A 56 25.68 -21.12 -2.83
N THR A 57 25.06 -22.02 -2.05
CA THR A 57 23.61 -22.06 -1.91
C THR A 57 23.14 -21.03 -0.88
N ILE A 58 21.85 -20.67 -0.93
CA ILE A 58 21.26 -19.76 0.07
C ILE A 58 21.34 -20.38 1.47
N ASP A 59 21.11 -21.69 1.57
CA ASP A 59 21.21 -22.43 2.83
C ASP A 59 22.63 -22.47 3.42
N GLU A 60 23.63 -22.38 2.55
CA GLU A 60 25.02 -22.23 2.98
C GLU A 60 25.37 -20.79 3.40
N LEU A 61 24.63 -19.79 2.89
CA LEU A 61 24.84 -18.39 3.27
C LEU A 61 24.15 -18.03 4.59
N LEU A 62 22.95 -18.58 4.82
CA LEU A 62 22.08 -18.26 5.94
C LEU A 62 21.91 -19.46 6.86
N SER A 63 21.72 -19.21 8.14
CA SER A 63 21.18 -20.21 9.06
C SER A 63 19.67 -20.39 8.83
N GLY A 64 19.11 -21.52 9.26
CA GLY A 64 17.67 -21.78 9.13
C GLY A 64 16.79 -20.69 9.77
N ASP A 65 17.21 -20.14 10.91
CA ASP A 65 16.50 -19.07 11.62
C ASP A 65 16.56 -17.74 10.86
N GLU A 66 17.67 -17.44 10.20
CA GLU A 66 17.82 -16.25 9.35
C GLU A 66 16.96 -16.34 8.10
N LEU A 67 16.82 -17.53 7.50
CA LEU A 67 15.92 -17.78 6.37
C LEU A 67 14.46 -17.56 6.76
N LEU A 68 14.04 -18.04 7.93
CA LEU A 68 12.68 -17.84 8.43
C LEU A 68 12.38 -16.36 8.66
N THR A 69 13.29 -15.61 9.28
CA THR A 69 13.10 -14.17 9.52
C THR A 69 13.00 -13.37 8.22
N LEU A 70 13.84 -13.68 7.24
CA LEU A 70 13.76 -13.03 5.91
C LEU A 70 12.45 -13.35 5.19
N ALA A 71 12.02 -14.62 5.20
CA ALA A 71 10.76 -15.01 4.59
C ALA A 71 9.56 -14.33 5.25
N GLU A 72 9.59 -14.13 6.57
CA GLU A 72 8.56 -13.39 7.31
C GLU A 72 8.57 -11.88 6.97
N GLU A 73 9.75 -11.26 6.85
CA GLU A 73 9.88 -9.86 6.47
C GLU A 73 9.40 -9.61 5.05
N ASP A 74 9.78 -10.44 4.08
CA ASP A 74 9.33 -10.36 2.69
C ASP A 74 7.80 -10.55 2.60
N ARG A 75 7.26 -11.51 3.33
CA ARG A 75 5.81 -11.73 3.40
C ARG A 75 5.07 -10.53 3.99
N ARG A 76 5.59 -9.94 5.06
CA ARG A 76 5.03 -8.75 5.70
C ARG A 76 5.05 -7.55 4.76
N GLN A 77 6.14 -7.38 4.02
CA GLN A 77 6.29 -6.31 3.03
C GLN A 77 5.31 -6.49 1.87
N ALA A 78 5.21 -7.69 1.29
CA ALA A 78 4.26 -8.01 0.22
C ALA A 78 2.81 -7.77 0.67
N GLN A 79 2.44 -8.16 1.89
CA GLN A 79 1.11 -7.92 2.45
C GLN A 79 0.82 -6.42 2.63
N THR A 80 1.82 -5.63 3.03
CA THR A 80 1.66 -4.18 3.17
C THR A 80 1.44 -3.53 1.82
N GLN A 81 2.21 -3.91 0.81
CA GLN A 81 2.04 -3.43 -0.57
C GLN A 81 0.68 -3.80 -1.15
N LEU A 82 0.24 -5.04 -0.96
CA LEU A 82 -1.10 -5.49 -1.39
C LEU A 82 -2.20 -4.67 -0.71
N ARG A 83 -2.06 -4.38 0.58
CA ARG A 83 -3.02 -3.55 1.33
C ARG A 83 -3.08 -2.13 0.76
N ASP A 84 -1.94 -1.51 0.52
CA ASP A 84 -1.85 -0.18 -0.08
C ASP A 84 -2.51 -0.15 -1.46
N LEU A 85 -2.27 -1.16 -2.29
CA LEU A 85 -2.88 -1.30 -3.60
C LEU A 85 -4.41 -1.40 -3.50
N VAL A 86 -4.94 -2.27 -2.65
CA VAL A 86 -6.39 -2.46 -2.50
C VAL A 86 -7.05 -1.20 -1.94
N PHE A 87 -6.47 -0.57 -0.91
CA PHE A 87 -7.00 0.67 -0.36
C PHE A 87 -7.02 1.78 -1.41
N GLY A 88 -5.91 1.96 -2.13
CA GLY A 88 -5.80 2.99 -3.17
C GLY A 88 -6.75 2.77 -4.34
N THR A 89 -6.88 1.53 -4.82
CA THR A 89 -7.82 1.20 -5.92
C THR A 89 -9.27 1.36 -5.52
N LEU A 90 -9.67 0.98 -4.31
CA LEU A 90 -11.03 1.19 -3.81
C LEU A 90 -11.35 2.69 -3.65
N ASP A 91 -10.40 3.49 -3.15
CA ASP A 91 -10.58 4.93 -3.03
C ASP A 91 -10.68 5.61 -4.40
N CYS A 92 -9.84 5.26 -5.36
CA CYS A 92 -9.96 5.72 -6.75
C CYS A 92 -11.27 5.24 -7.40
N GLY A 93 -11.72 4.02 -7.06
CA GLY A 93 -12.98 3.45 -7.54
C GLY A 93 -14.21 4.26 -7.16
N THR A 94 -14.14 5.13 -6.12
CA THR A 94 -15.24 6.05 -5.80
C THR A 94 -15.55 7.04 -6.92
N ALA A 95 -14.60 7.28 -7.85
CA ALA A 95 -14.84 8.09 -9.04
C ALA A 95 -16.00 7.57 -9.91
N VAL A 96 -16.33 6.30 -9.81
CA VAL A 96 -17.47 5.69 -10.52
C VAL A 96 -18.80 6.38 -10.19
N LEU A 97 -18.93 6.94 -8.97
CA LEU A 97 -20.11 7.69 -8.53
C LEU A 97 -20.33 8.99 -9.34
N LEU A 98 -19.28 9.52 -9.98
CA LEU A 98 -19.42 10.71 -10.84
C LEU A 98 -20.23 10.39 -12.11
N PHE A 99 -20.09 9.19 -12.64
CA PHE A 99 -20.60 8.82 -13.97
C PHE A 99 -21.80 7.87 -13.91
N LEU A 100 -21.83 6.94 -12.96
CA LEU A 100 -22.89 5.95 -12.85
C LEU A 100 -24.10 6.47 -12.03
N PRO A 101 -25.33 6.02 -12.35
CA PRO A 101 -26.57 6.52 -11.77
C PRO A 101 -26.82 5.95 -10.36
N PHE A 102 -26.02 6.35 -9.38
CA PHE A 102 -26.18 5.93 -7.98
C PHE A 102 -26.90 6.95 -7.09
N PHE A 103 -27.30 8.09 -7.64
CA PHE A 103 -28.02 9.13 -6.89
C PHE A 103 -29.49 9.14 -7.26
N GLY A 104 -30.36 9.20 -6.24
CA GLY A 104 -31.79 9.34 -6.44
C GLY A 104 -32.20 10.81 -6.59
N GLN A 105 -32.86 11.14 -7.69
CA GLN A 105 -33.46 12.45 -7.92
C GLN A 105 -34.99 12.32 -8.10
N ARG A 106 -35.76 13.18 -7.44
CA ARG A 106 -37.22 13.25 -7.64
C ARG A 106 -37.54 14.16 -8.82
N VAL A 107 -38.12 13.59 -9.86
CA VAL A 107 -38.61 14.32 -11.03
C VAL A 107 -40.09 13.94 -11.23
N HIS A 108 -41.02 14.91 -11.21
CA HIS A 108 -42.48 14.70 -11.37
C HIS A 108 -43.06 13.64 -10.45
N GLY A 109 -42.57 13.55 -9.20
CA GLY A 109 -43.06 12.58 -8.22
C GLY A 109 -42.47 11.17 -8.31
N GLN A 110 -41.65 10.88 -9.33
CA GLN A 110 -40.94 9.63 -9.49
C GLN A 110 -39.47 9.79 -9.08
N ILE A 111 -38.87 8.72 -8.53
CA ILE A 111 -37.43 8.70 -8.23
C ILE A 111 -36.68 8.14 -9.45
N THR A 112 -35.87 8.97 -10.06
CA THR A 112 -34.99 8.57 -11.15
C THR A 112 -33.55 8.47 -10.64
N ALA A 113 -32.82 7.45 -11.10
CA ALA A 113 -31.41 7.29 -10.80
C ALA A 113 -30.59 8.16 -11.75
N VAL A 114 -29.68 8.96 -11.20
CA VAL A 114 -28.80 9.88 -11.95
C VAL A 114 -27.36 9.80 -11.44
N SER A 115 -26.40 10.23 -12.24
CA SER A 115 -25.01 10.35 -11.82
C SER A 115 -24.81 11.62 -10.98
N LEU A 116 -23.71 11.70 -10.23
CA LEU A 116 -23.39 12.90 -9.45
C LEU A 116 -23.26 14.15 -10.35
N LEU A 117 -22.72 14.00 -11.55
CA LEU A 117 -22.55 15.10 -12.50
C LEU A 117 -23.89 15.63 -13.05
N SER A 118 -24.90 14.77 -13.16
CA SER A 118 -26.24 15.12 -13.69
C SER A 118 -27.27 15.38 -12.59
N LEU A 119 -26.89 15.28 -11.32
CA LEU A 119 -27.75 15.49 -10.19
C LEU A 119 -28.17 16.95 -10.08
N THR A 120 -29.46 17.22 -10.18
CA THR A 120 -30.05 18.55 -10.08
C THR A 120 -31.15 18.59 -9.02
N GLY A 121 -31.61 19.77 -8.62
CA GLY A 121 -32.70 19.91 -7.65
C GLY A 121 -32.32 19.69 -6.18
N ILE A 122 -31.03 19.61 -5.85
CA ILE A 122 -30.50 19.62 -4.48
C ILE A 122 -29.88 20.99 -4.17
N SER A 123 -29.72 21.30 -2.87
CA SER A 123 -29.04 22.52 -2.47
C SER A 123 -27.59 22.54 -2.97
N THR A 124 -27.11 23.69 -3.43
CA THR A 124 -25.71 23.86 -3.89
C THR A 124 -24.72 23.40 -2.84
N TYR A 125 -25.00 23.60 -1.57
CA TYR A 125 -24.15 23.16 -0.47
C TYR A 125 -23.99 21.63 -0.41
N LEU A 126 -25.10 20.87 -0.52
CA LEU A 126 -25.06 19.40 -0.58
C LEU A 126 -24.31 18.90 -1.80
N HIS A 127 -24.50 19.54 -2.95
CA HIS A 127 -23.80 19.20 -4.18
C HIS A 127 -22.29 19.32 -4.01
N ILE A 128 -21.83 20.45 -3.45
CA ILE A 128 -20.40 20.66 -3.15
C ILE A 128 -19.88 19.59 -2.17
N LEU A 129 -20.63 19.26 -1.11
CA LEU A 129 -20.22 18.22 -0.16
C LEU A 129 -20.05 16.85 -0.82
N TYR A 130 -20.92 16.48 -1.76
CA TYR A 130 -20.79 15.21 -2.49
C TYR A 130 -19.55 15.19 -3.37
N PHE A 131 -19.26 16.29 -4.07
CA PHE A 131 -18.00 16.41 -4.83
C PHE A 131 -16.78 16.33 -3.93
N VAL A 132 -16.77 17.03 -2.81
CA VAL A 132 -15.67 16.99 -1.84
C VAL A 132 -15.48 15.57 -1.30
N ALA A 133 -16.55 14.84 -0.99
CA ALA A 133 -16.47 13.47 -0.52
C ALA A 133 -15.85 12.54 -1.56
N VAL A 134 -16.30 12.61 -2.81
CA VAL A 134 -15.79 11.76 -3.90
C VAL A 134 -14.38 12.15 -4.29
N PHE A 135 -14.10 13.42 -4.56
CA PHE A 135 -12.75 13.87 -4.93
C PHE A 135 -11.73 13.67 -3.81
N GLY A 136 -12.12 13.87 -2.56
CA GLY A 136 -11.28 13.59 -1.40
C GLY A 136 -10.92 12.10 -1.30
N SER A 137 -11.87 11.20 -1.56
CA SER A 137 -11.58 9.75 -1.63
C SER A 137 -10.61 9.44 -2.75
N VAL A 138 -10.84 9.96 -3.96
CA VAL A 138 -9.94 9.74 -5.12
C VAL A 138 -8.55 10.27 -4.82
N LEU A 139 -8.43 11.46 -4.23
CA LEU A 139 -7.14 12.03 -3.83
C LEU A 139 -6.43 11.15 -2.81
N CYS A 140 -7.13 10.66 -1.79
CA CYS A 140 -6.57 9.69 -0.84
C CYS A 140 -6.06 8.44 -1.55
N GLY A 141 -6.81 7.91 -2.51
CA GLY A 141 -6.43 6.75 -3.31
C GLY A 141 -5.15 6.99 -4.13
N ILE A 142 -5.09 8.11 -4.83
CA ILE A 142 -3.89 8.50 -5.62
C ILE A 142 -2.67 8.65 -4.70
N LEU A 143 -2.81 9.30 -3.54
CA LEU A 143 -1.73 9.46 -2.58
C LEU A 143 -1.25 8.12 -2.02
N LEU A 144 -2.17 7.19 -1.73
CA LEU A 144 -1.83 5.84 -1.27
C LEU A 144 -1.01 5.08 -2.31
N LEU A 145 -1.40 5.17 -3.59
CA LEU A 145 -0.70 4.49 -4.69
C LEU A 145 0.63 5.16 -5.04
N ALA A 146 0.68 6.49 -5.08
CA ALA A 146 1.88 7.23 -5.45
C ALA A 146 2.97 7.19 -4.37
N LEU A 147 2.58 7.20 -3.09
CA LEU A 147 3.50 7.26 -1.96
C LEU A 147 3.76 5.88 -1.30
N GLN A 148 3.56 4.78 -2.02
CA GLN A 148 3.83 3.42 -1.52
C GLN A 148 5.26 3.24 -1.02
N ALA A 149 6.23 3.79 -1.74
CA ALA A 149 7.65 3.70 -1.43
C ALA A 149 8.15 4.79 -0.46
N CYS A 150 7.27 5.68 0.03
CA CYS A 150 7.68 6.77 0.90
C CYS A 150 8.04 6.26 2.31
N PRO A 151 9.29 6.45 2.79
CA PRO A 151 9.75 5.93 4.07
C PRO A 151 9.28 6.77 5.28
N ALA A 152 8.49 7.82 5.09
CA ALA A 152 8.05 8.71 6.16
C ALA A 152 7.19 7.95 7.20
N VAL A 153 7.69 7.85 8.43
CA VAL A 153 7.03 7.11 9.53
C VAL A 153 5.61 7.61 9.80
N VAL A 154 5.39 8.93 9.74
CA VAL A 154 4.08 9.55 9.93
C VAL A 154 3.09 9.11 8.86
N TRP A 155 3.54 9.03 7.59
CA TRP A 155 2.75 8.56 6.48
C TRP A 155 2.35 7.09 6.65
N ILE A 156 3.31 6.22 6.92
CA ILE A 156 3.09 4.78 7.10
C ILE A 156 2.04 4.50 8.19
N ARG A 157 2.09 5.25 9.29
CA ARG A 157 1.19 5.04 10.45
C ARG A 157 -0.23 5.56 10.22
N ARG A 158 -0.40 6.66 9.45
CA ARG A 158 -1.67 7.39 9.33
C ARG A 158 -2.44 7.16 8.04
N LYS A 159 -1.81 6.65 6.98
CA LYS A 159 -2.42 6.51 5.64
C LYS A 159 -3.73 5.68 5.64
N HIS A 160 -3.75 4.51 6.24
CA HIS A 160 -4.94 3.65 6.29
C HIS A 160 -6.07 4.21 7.17
N PRO A 161 -5.82 4.64 8.43
CA PRO A 161 -6.89 5.20 9.25
C PRO A 161 -7.49 6.48 8.64
N VAL A 162 -6.70 7.34 8.00
CA VAL A 162 -7.20 8.55 7.33
C VAL A 162 -8.16 8.18 6.19
N SER A 163 -7.77 7.26 5.30
CA SER A 163 -8.62 6.77 4.22
C SER A 163 -9.93 6.15 4.76
N MET A 164 -9.86 5.35 5.83
CA MET A 164 -11.06 4.76 6.43
C MET A 164 -12.00 5.78 7.05
N LEU A 165 -11.46 6.75 7.80
CA LEU A 165 -12.26 7.81 8.42
C LEU A 165 -12.94 8.67 7.35
N TRP A 166 -12.23 8.99 6.27
CA TRP A 166 -12.80 9.73 5.15
C TRP A 166 -13.95 8.99 4.50
N ASN A 167 -13.76 7.70 4.19
CA ASN A 167 -14.83 6.87 3.63
C ASN A 167 -16.02 6.72 4.58
N ALA A 168 -15.77 6.54 5.87
CA ALA A 168 -16.86 6.45 6.87
C ALA A 168 -17.67 7.76 6.93
N ALA A 169 -16.99 8.91 6.90
CA ALA A 169 -17.67 10.21 6.85
C ALA A 169 -18.51 10.39 5.57
N ALA A 170 -17.97 9.93 4.41
CA ALA A 170 -18.71 9.96 3.15
C ALA A 170 -19.95 9.04 3.17
N VAL A 171 -19.85 7.83 3.75
CA VAL A 171 -20.99 6.93 3.95
C VAL A 171 -22.08 7.61 4.79
N LEU A 172 -21.69 8.20 5.93
CA LEU A 172 -22.64 8.92 6.80
C LEU A 172 -23.29 10.10 6.07
N LEU A 173 -22.52 10.87 5.30
CA LEU A 173 -23.06 11.97 4.50
C LEU A 173 -24.14 11.49 3.55
N PHE A 174 -23.90 10.39 2.79
CA PHE A 174 -24.88 9.88 1.84
C PHE A 174 -26.10 9.23 2.51
N ILE A 175 -25.95 8.63 3.70
CA ILE A 175 -27.09 8.12 4.48
C ILE A 175 -27.97 9.28 4.95
N ILE A 176 -27.38 10.29 5.59
CA ILE A 176 -28.12 11.46 6.12
C ILE A 176 -28.83 12.21 5.00
N SER A 177 -28.24 12.30 3.83
CA SER A 177 -28.80 12.99 2.67
C SER A 177 -29.75 12.13 1.82
N SER A 178 -30.13 10.93 2.33
CA SER A 178 -31.09 10.01 1.67
C SER A 178 -30.63 9.52 0.29
N GLN A 179 -29.32 9.25 0.14
CA GLN A 179 -28.72 8.67 -1.08
C GLN A 179 -28.26 7.21 -0.82
N PRO A 180 -29.19 6.24 -0.67
CA PRO A 180 -28.87 4.90 -0.19
C PRO A 180 -27.96 4.11 -1.14
N TYR A 181 -28.10 4.26 -2.45
CA TYR A 181 -27.30 3.51 -3.41
C TYR A 181 -25.83 3.93 -3.37
N ALA A 182 -25.54 5.24 -3.34
CA ALA A 182 -24.18 5.75 -3.21
C ALA A 182 -23.56 5.36 -1.86
N ALA A 183 -24.36 5.43 -0.77
CA ALA A 183 -23.95 4.99 0.56
C ALA A 183 -23.59 3.50 0.59
N THR A 184 -24.39 2.65 -0.06
CA THR A 184 -24.16 1.19 -0.13
C THR A 184 -22.84 0.86 -0.82
N VAL A 185 -22.53 1.49 -1.94
CA VAL A 185 -21.27 1.28 -2.67
C VAL A 185 -20.08 1.61 -1.77
N LEU A 186 -20.07 2.78 -1.13
CA LEU A 186 -19.00 3.18 -0.24
C LEU A 186 -18.91 2.31 1.02
N PHE A 187 -20.06 1.85 1.53
CA PHE A 187 -20.09 0.91 2.65
C PHE A 187 -19.40 -0.42 2.31
N PHE A 188 -19.62 -0.97 1.11
CA PHE A 188 -18.92 -2.16 0.67
C PHE A 188 -17.40 -1.92 0.56
N PHE A 189 -16.96 -0.77 0.03
CA PHE A 189 -15.54 -0.43 0.00
C PHE A 189 -14.96 -0.33 1.41
N LEU A 190 -15.68 0.30 2.32
CA LEU A 190 -15.27 0.40 3.73
C LEU A 190 -15.20 -0.97 4.40
N ALA A 191 -16.18 -1.86 4.15
CA ALA A 191 -16.19 -3.22 4.68
C ALA A 191 -15.00 -4.04 4.20
N ILE A 192 -14.67 -4.00 2.91
CA ILE A 192 -13.48 -4.67 2.36
C ILE A 192 -12.21 -4.17 3.04
N LYS A 193 -12.05 -2.85 3.20
CA LYS A 193 -10.91 -2.25 3.91
C LYS A 193 -10.83 -2.71 5.36
N ALA A 194 -11.96 -2.75 6.07
CA ALA A 194 -12.03 -3.20 7.45
C ALA A 194 -11.60 -4.67 7.58
N ILE A 195 -12.08 -5.55 6.72
CA ILE A 195 -11.72 -6.97 6.70
C ILE A 195 -10.21 -7.13 6.48
N MET A 196 -9.61 -6.35 5.56
CA MET A 196 -8.17 -6.40 5.30
C MET A 196 -7.33 -5.91 6.48
N LEU A 197 -7.84 -5.00 7.31
CA LEU A 197 -7.16 -4.57 8.54
C LEU A 197 -7.30 -5.57 9.68
N LEU A 198 -8.44 -6.25 9.79
CA LEU A 198 -8.68 -7.27 10.81
C LEU A 198 -7.86 -8.54 10.55
N LYS A 199 -7.61 -8.87 9.30
CA LYS A 199 -6.78 -10.01 8.90
C LYS A 199 -5.29 -9.66 9.08
N ARG A 200 -4.88 -9.37 10.33
CA ARG A 200 -3.47 -9.29 10.71
C ARG A 200 -2.88 -10.71 10.68
N PRO A 201 -1.66 -10.87 10.18
CA PRO A 201 -0.95 -12.13 10.27
C PRO A 201 -0.61 -12.45 11.72
#